data_eaa49f8b044e330075797a04638fe4f3
#
_entry.id   eaa49f8b044e330075797a04638fe4f3
#
_cell.length_a   1.000
_cell.length_b   1.000
_cell.length_c   1.000
_cell.angle_alpha   90.00
_cell.angle_beta   90.00
_cell.angle_gamma   90.00
#
_symmetry.space_group_name_H-M   'P 1'
#
loop_
_entity.id
_entity.type
_entity.pdbx_description
1 polymer ?
#
loop_
_entity_poly.entity_id
_entity_poly.type
_entity_poly.pdbx_seq_one_letter_code
_entity_poly.pdbx_strand_id
1 'polypeptide(L)'
;MAFAPGLFRSQARNGQTACLQLAYQSGAFTYWMVGPELGATELRVLQALVALGTRQHVRVSNRPAIIGDSPQDKATWLLDQAAQVATGYNEVARVAGYTANSGAVTRRVRKALERMYRVHVHFAVPGNPDSFEAGHLLTELSGCDDKLLVGVCPLLAAALLGVPGNYLRLDMHEVRRLKSDAARLLHQRLHWIDAGDNREIGLDTLVGYVWPELVCGATMRKRRERVREALGELDRLLCWRVEHPRPGIVSVHRPAPVGTVTGGLSERSRFPVRTVTYPCRNGRARVLE
;
A
#
# COMPACT_ATOMS: atom_id res chain seq x y z
N MET A 1 1.58 -3.81 -7.14
CA MET A 1 1.59 -4.89 -6.13
C MET A 1 1.01 -4.47 -4.78
N ALA A 2 1.51 -3.45 -4.09
CA ALA A 2 0.95 -3.03 -2.77
C ALA A 2 -0.55 -2.65 -2.78
N PHE A 3 -1.13 -2.49 -3.96
CA PHE A 3 -2.56 -2.26 -4.20
C PHE A 3 -3.31 -3.50 -4.71
N ALA A 4 -2.68 -4.68 -4.71
CA ALA A 4 -3.39 -5.91 -5.06
C ALA A 4 -4.64 -6.03 -4.18
N PRO A 5 -5.83 -6.19 -4.77
CA PRO A 5 -7.05 -6.38 -4.01
C PRO A 5 -6.89 -7.55 -3.04
N GLY A 6 -7.19 -7.33 -1.76
CA GLY A 6 -7.10 -8.38 -0.75
C GLY A 6 -5.72 -8.64 -0.15
N LEU A 7 -4.65 -7.96 -0.57
CA LEU A 7 -3.34 -8.07 0.10
C LEU A 7 -3.42 -7.55 1.55
N PHE A 8 -4.04 -6.39 1.74
CA PHE A 8 -4.36 -5.87 3.06
C PHE A 8 -5.87 -5.92 3.26
N ARG A 9 -6.31 -6.52 4.35
CA ARG A 9 -7.71 -6.73 4.66
C ARG A 9 -8.01 -6.54 6.15
N SER A 10 -9.25 -6.34 6.50
CA SER A 10 -9.64 -6.29 7.91
C SER A 10 -9.60 -7.70 8.50
N GLN A 11 -8.79 -7.86 9.52
CA GLN A 11 -8.59 -9.15 10.19
C GLN A 11 -9.68 -9.43 11.23
N ALA A 12 -10.07 -10.69 11.36
CA ALA A 12 -10.92 -11.13 12.45
C ALA A 12 -10.19 -10.99 13.80
N ARG A 13 -10.92 -10.57 14.84
CA ARG A 13 -10.34 -10.41 16.21
C ARG A 13 -9.87 -11.71 16.85
N ASN A 14 -10.29 -12.85 16.34
CA ASN A 14 -10.11 -14.16 16.99
C ASN A 14 -8.77 -14.84 16.70
N GLY A 15 -7.76 -14.13 16.21
CA GLY A 15 -6.38 -14.64 16.18
C GLY A 15 -6.12 -15.83 15.26
N GLN A 16 -7.11 -16.38 14.58
CA GLN A 16 -6.87 -17.36 13.53
C GLN A 16 -6.15 -16.67 12.38
N THR A 17 -4.90 -16.98 12.22
CA THR A 17 -4.06 -16.50 11.11
C THR A 17 -4.49 -17.29 9.87
N ALA A 18 -5.51 -16.79 9.17
CA ALA A 18 -5.84 -17.34 7.88
C ALA A 18 -4.65 -17.15 6.93
N CYS A 19 -4.44 -18.09 6.02
CA CYS A 19 -3.39 -18.03 5.04
C CYS A 19 -3.80 -17.12 3.90
N LEU A 20 -2.98 -16.12 3.60
CA LEU A 20 -3.12 -15.32 2.39
C LEU A 20 -2.76 -16.19 1.18
N GLN A 21 -3.69 -16.35 0.27
CA GLN A 21 -3.45 -16.85 -1.07
C GLN A 21 -4.08 -15.85 -2.04
N LEU A 22 -3.27 -15.18 -2.81
CA LEU A 22 -3.71 -14.10 -3.68
C LEU A 22 -3.03 -14.20 -5.03
N ALA A 23 -3.81 -14.30 -6.10
CA ALA A 23 -3.34 -14.11 -7.47
C ALA A 23 -3.71 -12.69 -7.93
N TYR A 24 -2.78 -12.01 -8.56
CA TYR A 24 -2.98 -10.65 -9.04
C TYR A 24 -2.22 -10.42 -10.34
N GLN A 25 -2.90 -9.87 -11.34
CA GLN A 25 -2.31 -9.49 -12.61
C GLN A 25 -2.13 -7.97 -12.70
N SER A 26 -0.94 -7.53 -13.07
CA SER A 26 -0.63 -6.12 -13.31
C SER A 26 0.22 -5.98 -14.56
N GLY A 27 -0.36 -5.40 -15.59
CA GLY A 27 0.27 -5.33 -16.91
C GLY A 27 0.52 -6.73 -17.48
N ALA A 28 1.76 -7.00 -17.87
CA ALA A 28 2.18 -8.30 -18.38
C ALA A 28 2.54 -9.32 -17.27
N PHE A 29 2.56 -8.89 -16.00
CA PHE A 29 3.00 -9.74 -14.89
C PHE A 29 1.82 -10.33 -14.15
N THR A 30 1.95 -11.63 -13.82
CA THR A 30 1.07 -12.32 -12.87
C THR A 30 1.84 -12.59 -11.59
N TYR A 31 1.26 -12.19 -10.46
CA TYR A 31 1.82 -12.35 -9.12
C TYR A 31 1.01 -13.34 -8.31
N TRP A 32 1.67 -14.19 -7.55
CA TRP A 32 1.06 -15.02 -6.52
C TRP A 32 1.69 -14.68 -5.17
N MET A 33 0.87 -14.41 -4.20
CA MET A 33 1.30 -14.07 -2.85
C MET A 33 0.75 -15.09 -1.87
N VAL A 34 1.63 -15.68 -1.10
CA VAL A 34 1.30 -16.70 -0.11
C VAL A 34 1.96 -16.35 1.22
N GLY A 35 1.20 -16.44 2.31
CA GLY A 35 1.75 -16.15 3.64
C GLY A 35 0.67 -15.82 4.66
N PRO A 36 1.01 -15.15 5.76
CA PRO A 36 0.03 -14.68 6.72
C PRO A 36 -0.80 -13.54 6.15
N GLU A 37 -2.07 -13.47 6.51
CA GLU A 37 -2.92 -12.32 6.17
C GLU A 37 -2.34 -11.03 6.75
N LEU A 38 -2.35 -9.97 5.94
CA LEU A 38 -1.91 -8.64 6.33
C LEU A 38 -3.11 -7.72 6.60
N GLY A 39 -3.01 -6.92 7.65
CA GLY A 39 -4.05 -5.99 8.06
C GLY A 39 -3.67 -4.53 7.91
N ALA A 40 -4.49 -3.66 8.47
CA ALA A 40 -4.25 -2.21 8.47
C ALA A 40 -2.99 -1.81 9.25
N THR A 41 -2.55 -2.63 10.22
CA THR A 41 -1.29 -2.41 10.95
C THR A 41 -0.09 -2.60 10.04
N GLU A 42 -0.05 -3.71 9.29
CA GLU A 42 1.00 -4.01 8.33
C GLU A 42 1.03 -2.97 7.20
N LEU A 43 -0.15 -2.56 6.72
CA LEU A 43 -0.27 -1.49 5.75
C LEU A 43 0.37 -0.19 6.23
N ARG A 44 0.07 0.26 7.45
CA ARG A 44 0.65 1.49 8.04
C ARG A 44 2.17 1.39 8.15
N VAL A 45 2.67 0.25 8.61
CA VAL A 45 4.12 0.01 8.74
C VAL A 45 4.79 0.02 7.37
N LEU A 46 4.21 -0.62 6.37
CA LEU A 46 4.73 -0.59 4.99
C LEU A 46 4.75 0.84 4.43
N GLN A 47 3.67 1.59 4.60
CA GLN A 47 3.60 3.00 4.17
C GLN A 47 4.67 3.86 4.87
N ALA A 48 4.91 3.61 6.16
CA ALA A 48 5.97 4.31 6.90
C ALA A 48 7.37 3.95 6.39
N LEU A 49 7.65 2.68 6.10
CA LEU A 49 8.91 2.24 5.51
C LEU A 49 9.15 2.91 4.15
N VAL A 50 8.14 2.92 3.29
CA VAL A 50 8.22 3.57 1.98
C VAL A 50 8.47 5.08 2.15
N ALA A 51 7.79 5.75 3.08
CA ALA A 51 8.01 7.17 3.38
C ALA A 51 9.41 7.46 3.94
N LEU A 52 9.98 6.56 4.71
CA LEU A 52 11.36 6.66 5.20
C LEU A 52 12.36 6.42 4.07
N GLY A 53 12.16 5.40 3.26
CA GLY A 53 13.02 5.08 2.13
C GLY A 53 13.09 6.20 1.09
N THR A 54 11.98 6.92 0.84
CA THR A 54 12.00 8.09 -0.07
C THR A 54 12.76 9.30 0.49
N ARG A 55 12.99 9.37 1.80
CA ARG A 55 13.76 10.44 2.44
C ARG A 55 15.25 10.12 2.55
N GLN A 56 15.55 8.84 2.65
CA GLN A 56 16.92 8.36 2.69
C GLN A 56 17.38 8.10 1.25
N HIS A 57 18.65 8.36 0.96
CA HIS A 57 19.24 7.86 -0.29
C HIS A 57 19.32 6.34 -0.17
N VAL A 58 18.30 5.68 -0.69
CA VAL A 58 18.19 4.22 -0.67
C VAL A 58 19.42 3.61 -1.34
N ARG A 59 20.13 2.76 -0.64
CA ARG A 59 21.22 1.98 -1.25
C ARG A 59 20.59 0.95 -2.18
N VAL A 60 20.81 1.13 -3.46
CA VAL A 60 20.48 0.13 -4.47
C VAL A 60 21.66 -0.83 -4.54
N SER A 61 21.41 -2.12 -4.59
CA SER A 61 22.47 -3.09 -4.89
C SER A 61 23.06 -2.74 -6.26
N ASN A 62 24.36 -2.40 -6.29
CA ASN A 62 25.07 -1.94 -7.47
C ASN A 62 25.25 -3.08 -8.48
N ARG A 63 24.22 -3.42 -9.25
CA ARG A 63 24.45 -4.00 -10.56
C ARG A 63 24.12 -2.93 -11.60
N PRO A 64 25.09 -2.50 -12.42
CA PRO A 64 24.81 -1.66 -13.56
C PRO A 64 23.96 -2.47 -14.53
N ALA A 65 22.65 -2.25 -14.50
CA ALA A 65 21.78 -2.85 -15.48
C ALA A 65 21.96 -2.10 -16.80
N ILE A 66 22.45 -2.78 -17.80
CA ILE A 66 22.22 -2.40 -19.19
C ILE A 66 20.71 -2.64 -19.40
N ILE A 67 19.93 -1.56 -19.31
CA ILE A 67 18.48 -1.62 -19.52
C ILE A 67 18.29 -1.77 -21.03
N GLY A 68 18.03 -2.98 -21.48
CA GLY A 68 17.47 -3.20 -22.81
C GLY A 68 16.03 -2.64 -22.87
N ASP A 69 15.58 -2.29 -24.07
CA ASP A 69 14.22 -1.74 -24.25
C ASP A 69 13.13 -2.81 -24.23
N SER A 70 13.49 -4.09 -24.16
CA SER A 70 12.52 -5.18 -24.11
C SER A 70 11.73 -5.22 -22.78
N PRO A 71 10.49 -5.71 -22.76
CA PRO A 71 9.77 -5.95 -21.52
C PRO A 71 10.49 -6.89 -20.55
N GLN A 72 11.26 -7.87 -21.09
CA GLN A 72 12.07 -8.80 -20.31
C GLN A 72 13.24 -8.10 -19.62
N ASP A 73 13.94 -7.20 -20.34
CA ASP A 73 15.08 -6.46 -19.76
C ASP A 73 14.61 -5.54 -18.63
N LYS A 74 13.44 -4.87 -18.82
CA LYS A 74 12.80 -4.05 -17.79
C LYS A 74 12.35 -4.88 -16.59
N ALA A 75 11.89 -6.10 -16.81
CA ALA A 75 11.53 -7.04 -15.76
C ALA A 75 12.78 -7.45 -14.95
N THR A 76 13.82 -7.89 -15.63
CA THR A 76 15.09 -8.30 -14.99
C THR A 76 15.71 -7.15 -14.22
N TRP A 77 15.68 -5.93 -14.76
CA TRP A 77 16.16 -4.75 -14.05
C TRP A 77 15.34 -4.45 -12.78
N LEU A 78 14.00 -4.55 -12.84
CA LEU A 78 13.16 -4.36 -11.67
C LEU A 78 13.47 -5.37 -10.56
N LEU A 79 13.90 -6.57 -10.91
CA LEU A 79 14.24 -7.65 -9.99
C LEU A 79 15.60 -7.46 -9.32
N ASP A 80 16.54 -6.84 -10.01
CA ASP A 80 17.88 -6.57 -9.48
C ASP A 80 17.92 -5.37 -8.51
N GLN A 81 16.81 -4.59 -8.42
CA GLN A 81 16.74 -3.40 -7.59
C GLN A 81 16.21 -3.73 -6.19
N ALA A 82 17.04 -4.21 -5.30
CA ALA A 82 16.70 -4.28 -3.88
C ALA A 82 16.96 -2.92 -3.22
N ALA A 83 15.92 -2.35 -2.61
CA ALA A 83 16.03 -1.12 -1.84
C ALA A 83 16.10 -1.45 -0.36
N GLN A 84 17.12 -0.94 0.34
CA GLN A 84 17.29 -1.09 1.78
C GLN A 84 16.96 0.20 2.50
N VAL A 85 16.15 0.10 3.54
CA VAL A 85 15.78 1.20 4.43
C VAL A 85 16.44 0.95 5.79
N ALA A 86 17.41 1.80 6.15
CA ALA A 86 18.02 1.79 7.46
C ALA A 86 17.27 2.76 8.38
N THR A 87 16.73 2.28 9.51
CA THR A 87 15.86 3.07 10.39
C THR A 87 15.87 2.50 11.82
N GLY A 88 14.92 2.90 12.63
CA GLY A 88 14.65 2.35 13.97
C GLY A 88 13.17 2.03 14.16
N TYR A 89 12.86 1.09 15.05
CA TYR A 89 11.46 0.75 15.35
C TYR A 89 10.64 1.95 15.81
N ASN A 90 11.25 2.83 16.60
CA ASN A 90 10.62 4.05 17.10
C ASN A 90 10.35 5.04 15.97
N GLU A 91 11.25 5.15 15.01
CA GLU A 91 11.07 6.01 13.85
C GLU A 91 9.97 5.50 12.91
N VAL A 92 9.96 4.20 12.63
CA VAL A 92 8.87 3.56 11.87
C VAL A 92 7.53 3.80 12.58
N ALA A 93 7.46 3.61 13.91
CA ALA A 93 6.25 3.86 14.69
C ALA A 93 5.79 5.30 14.58
N ARG A 94 6.69 6.26 14.72
CA ARG A 94 6.41 7.71 14.61
C ARG A 94 5.89 8.07 13.22
N VAL A 95 6.54 7.58 12.17
CA VAL A 95 6.11 7.84 10.78
C VAL A 95 4.79 7.17 10.48
N ALA A 96 4.55 5.97 11.02
CA ALA A 96 3.25 5.29 10.95
C ALA A 96 2.14 5.98 11.76
N GLY A 97 2.44 7.02 12.56
CA GLY A 97 1.46 7.77 13.34
C GLY A 97 1.06 7.12 14.65
N TYR A 98 1.93 6.32 15.25
CA TYR A 98 1.74 5.92 16.65
C TYR A 98 2.19 7.05 17.57
N THR A 99 1.34 7.44 18.52
CA THR A 99 1.59 8.57 19.43
C THR A 99 2.41 8.19 20.64
N ALA A 100 2.38 6.93 21.06
CA ALA A 100 3.11 6.44 22.22
C ALA A 100 4.42 5.78 21.78
N ASN A 101 5.52 6.19 22.39
CA ASN A 101 6.81 5.50 22.29
C ASN A 101 6.89 4.47 23.43
N SER A 102 6.26 3.32 23.26
CA SER A 102 6.17 2.27 24.26
C SER A 102 6.61 0.93 23.71
N GLY A 103 7.11 0.05 24.59
CA GLY A 103 7.48 -1.32 24.22
C GLY A 103 6.33 -2.11 23.56
N ALA A 104 5.08 -1.74 23.82
CA ALA A 104 3.93 -2.35 23.15
C ALA A 104 3.84 -1.93 21.67
N VAL A 105 4.13 -0.66 21.36
CA VAL A 105 4.16 -0.15 20.00
C VAL A 105 5.33 -0.76 19.22
N THR A 106 6.52 -0.82 19.83
CA THR A 106 7.71 -1.46 19.25
C THR A 106 7.42 -2.92 18.90
N ARG A 107 6.82 -3.69 19.84
CA ARG A 107 6.42 -5.08 19.59
C ARG A 107 5.40 -5.20 18.45
N ARG A 108 4.46 -4.24 18.35
CA ARG A 108 3.47 -4.22 17.26
C ARG A 108 4.13 -3.99 15.88
N VAL A 109 5.05 -3.03 15.80
CA VAL A 109 5.82 -2.76 14.56
C VAL A 109 6.66 -3.99 14.19
N ARG A 110 7.38 -4.60 15.15
CA ARG A 110 8.17 -5.81 14.94
C ARG A 110 7.30 -6.95 14.37
N LYS A 111 6.17 -7.25 15.01
CA LYS A 111 5.25 -8.29 14.54
C LYS A 111 4.72 -8.02 13.14
N ALA A 112 4.43 -6.76 12.81
CA ALA A 112 3.98 -6.38 11.47
C ALA A 112 5.07 -6.63 10.43
N LEU A 113 6.33 -6.26 10.72
CA LEU A 113 7.48 -6.53 9.86
C LEU A 113 7.71 -8.04 9.67
N GLU A 114 7.70 -8.81 10.75
CA GLU A 114 7.85 -10.27 10.71
C GLU A 114 6.75 -10.94 9.87
N ARG A 115 5.50 -10.46 9.96
CA ARG A 115 4.40 -10.97 9.15
C ARG A 115 4.59 -10.66 7.67
N MET A 116 4.97 -9.42 7.35
CA MET A 116 5.26 -9.02 5.98
C MET A 116 6.46 -9.76 5.39
N TYR A 117 7.49 -10.03 6.20
CA TYR A 117 8.66 -10.83 5.80
C TYR A 117 8.29 -12.27 5.43
N ARG A 118 7.27 -12.85 6.07
CA ARG A 118 6.77 -14.21 5.79
C ARG A 118 5.84 -14.29 4.57
N VAL A 119 5.54 -13.17 3.90
CA VAL A 119 4.77 -13.20 2.65
C VAL A 119 5.71 -13.49 1.49
N HIS A 120 5.54 -14.64 0.88
CA HIS A 120 6.21 -15.03 -0.36
C HIS A 120 5.49 -14.39 -1.54
N VAL A 121 6.26 -13.88 -2.47
CA VAL A 121 5.77 -13.29 -3.71
C VAL A 121 6.41 -14.05 -4.86
N HIS A 122 5.58 -14.71 -5.65
CA HIS A 122 5.99 -15.35 -6.89
C HIS A 122 5.47 -14.52 -8.05
N PHE A 123 6.20 -14.44 -9.12
CA PHE A 123 5.71 -13.79 -10.34
C PHE A 123 6.24 -14.52 -11.58
N ALA A 124 5.36 -14.64 -12.59
CA ALA A 124 5.73 -15.17 -13.89
C ALA A 124 6.41 -14.09 -14.73
N VAL A 125 7.49 -14.47 -15.40
CA VAL A 125 8.18 -13.58 -16.34
C VAL A 125 7.36 -13.49 -17.63
N PRO A 126 7.08 -12.28 -18.15
CA PRO A 126 6.35 -12.13 -19.39
C PRO A 126 7.04 -12.83 -20.57
N GLY A 127 6.27 -13.60 -21.31
CA GLY A 127 6.77 -14.34 -22.49
C GLY A 127 7.42 -15.69 -22.18
N ASN A 128 7.59 -16.06 -20.90
CA ASN A 128 8.06 -17.38 -20.49
C ASN A 128 7.17 -17.90 -19.34
N PRO A 129 6.07 -18.60 -19.62
CA PRO A 129 5.14 -19.06 -18.59
C PRO A 129 5.75 -20.11 -17.64
N ASP A 130 6.80 -20.79 -18.06
CA ASP A 130 7.50 -21.79 -17.25
C ASP A 130 8.58 -21.18 -16.35
N SER A 131 8.90 -19.89 -16.54
CA SER A 131 9.85 -19.16 -15.73
C SER A 131 9.09 -18.33 -14.70
N PHE A 132 9.39 -18.61 -13.44
CA PHE A 132 8.90 -17.79 -12.33
C PHE A 132 10.06 -17.38 -11.43
N GLU A 133 9.93 -16.23 -10.84
CA GLU A 133 10.83 -15.78 -9.78
C GLU A 133 10.09 -15.71 -8.46
N ALA A 134 10.78 -16.03 -7.38
CA ALA A 134 10.22 -16.06 -6.04
C ALA A 134 11.05 -15.19 -5.09
N GLY A 135 10.38 -14.49 -4.22
CA GLY A 135 11.00 -13.67 -3.20
C GLY A 135 10.02 -13.43 -2.05
N HIS A 136 10.36 -12.48 -1.22
CA HIS A 136 9.52 -12.05 -0.10
C HIS A 136 9.02 -10.63 -0.34
N LEU A 137 7.91 -10.27 0.30
CA LEU A 137 7.42 -8.88 0.31
C LEU A 137 8.46 -7.93 0.91
N LEU A 138 9.15 -8.37 1.98
CA LEU A 138 10.37 -7.77 2.48
C LEU A 138 11.50 -8.76 2.24
N THR A 139 12.55 -8.32 1.54
CA THR A 139 13.68 -9.21 1.14
C THR A 139 14.71 -9.40 2.23
N GLU A 140 14.78 -8.45 3.16
CA GLU A 140 15.68 -8.48 4.31
C GLU A 140 14.97 -7.92 5.54
N LEU A 141 15.22 -8.52 6.68
CA LEU A 141 14.79 -8.02 7.98
C LEU A 141 15.85 -8.35 9.02
N SER A 142 16.65 -7.36 9.38
CA SER A 142 17.63 -7.48 10.45
C SER A 142 17.50 -6.31 11.43
N GLY A 143 17.74 -6.56 12.69
CA GLY A 143 17.64 -5.52 13.70
C GLY A 143 18.33 -5.91 15.00
N CYS A 144 19.04 -4.94 15.57
CA CYS A 144 19.66 -5.04 16.88
C CYS A 144 19.36 -3.75 17.64
N ASP A 145 18.89 -3.87 18.88
CA ASP A 145 18.43 -2.76 19.71
C ASP A 145 17.33 -1.94 19.00
N ASP A 146 17.53 -0.64 18.77
CA ASP A 146 16.61 0.21 18.01
C ASP A 146 17.02 0.38 16.53
N LYS A 147 18.09 -0.27 16.09
CA LYS A 147 18.54 -0.24 14.69
C LYS A 147 17.81 -1.32 13.91
N LEU A 148 17.32 -0.94 12.73
CA LEU A 148 16.54 -1.79 11.85
C LEU A 148 17.00 -1.59 10.41
N LEU A 149 17.29 -2.70 9.73
CA LEU A 149 17.54 -2.72 8.28
C LEU A 149 16.46 -3.55 7.62
N VAL A 150 15.75 -2.96 6.69
CA VAL A 150 14.65 -3.59 5.96
C VAL A 150 14.91 -3.51 4.46
N GLY A 151 15.05 -4.66 3.84
CA GLY A 151 15.03 -4.79 2.38
C GLY A 151 13.59 -4.88 1.90
N VAL A 152 13.24 -4.14 0.87
CA VAL A 152 11.92 -4.23 0.22
C VAL A 152 12.04 -4.89 -1.14
N CYS A 153 11.02 -5.65 -1.54
CA CYS A 153 11.04 -6.34 -2.82
C CYS A 153 11.21 -5.33 -3.98
N PRO A 154 11.79 -5.76 -5.10
CA PRO A 154 12.11 -4.89 -6.24
C PRO A 154 10.94 -4.05 -6.74
N LEU A 155 9.73 -4.59 -6.72
CA LEU A 155 8.52 -3.89 -7.13
C LEU A 155 8.15 -2.71 -6.21
N LEU A 156 8.40 -2.86 -4.89
CA LEU A 156 8.27 -1.75 -3.95
C LEU A 156 9.47 -0.81 -4.08
N ALA A 157 10.66 -1.34 -4.33
CA ALA A 157 11.86 -0.56 -4.56
C ALA A 157 11.73 0.38 -5.76
N ALA A 158 11.14 -0.06 -6.86
CA ALA A 158 10.86 0.77 -8.03
C ALA A 158 10.01 2.00 -7.67
N ALA A 159 9.03 1.84 -6.78
CA ALA A 159 8.22 2.96 -6.28
C ALA A 159 9.05 3.92 -5.41
N LEU A 160 9.98 3.40 -4.61
CA LEU A 160 10.90 4.19 -3.78
C LEU A 160 11.88 5.01 -4.63
N LEU A 161 12.37 4.42 -5.70
CA LEU A 161 13.35 5.02 -6.59
C LEU A 161 12.75 6.02 -7.59
N GLY A 162 11.43 6.16 -7.59
CA GLY A 162 10.74 7.08 -8.49
C GLY A 162 10.82 6.66 -9.95
N VAL A 163 10.95 5.36 -10.22
CA VAL A 163 10.95 4.82 -11.60
C VAL A 163 9.67 5.25 -12.31
N PRO A 164 9.73 5.83 -13.51
CA PRO A 164 8.54 6.30 -14.23
C PRO A 164 7.52 5.19 -14.41
N GLY A 165 6.30 5.45 -14.01
CA GLY A 165 5.20 4.49 -14.05
C GLY A 165 3.97 5.05 -13.35
N ASN A 166 2.91 4.30 -13.29
CA ASN A 166 1.69 4.70 -12.61
C ASN A 166 1.89 4.61 -11.09
N TYR A 167 2.25 5.70 -10.48
CA TYR A 167 2.42 5.82 -9.04
C TYR A 167 1.21 6.46 -8.40
N LEU A 168 0.85 5.95 -7.25
CA LEU A 168 -0.13 6.57 -6.39
C LEU A 168 0.58 7.36 -5.29
N ARG A 169 0.29 8.63 -5.18
CA ARG A 169 0.81 9.48 -4.11
C ARG A 169 -0.11 9.40 -2.90
N LEU A 170 0.41 8.94 -1.77
CA LEU A 170 -0.30 8.95 -0.49
C LEU A 170 0.28 10.04 0.41
N ASP A 171 -0.59 10.88 0.95
CA ASP A 171 -0.18 11.82 1.98
C ASP A 171 -0.14 11.11 3.35
N MET A 172 1.06 11.02 3.91
CA MET A 172 1.25 10.40 5.23
C MET A 172 0.58 11.20 6.36
N HIS A 173 0.27 12.48 6.14
CA HIS A 173 -0.50 13.26 7.10
C HIS A 173 -1.95 12.76 7.14
N GLU A 174 -2.56 12.51 5.98
CA GLU A 174 -3.89 11.89 5.88
C GLU A 174 -3.92 10.51 6.55
N VAL A 175 -2.96 9.64 6.20
CA VAL A 175 -2.85 8.28 6.77
C VAL A 175 -2.82 8.28 8.29
N ARG A 176 -2.10 9.23 8.91
CA ARG A 176 -1.98 9.34 10.38
C ARG A 176 -3.27 9.79 11.05
N ARG A 177 -4.08 10.59 10.39
CA ARG A 177 -5.35 11.11 10.94
C ARG A 177 -6.42 10.03 11.05
N LEU A 178 -6.37 9.01 10.19
CA LEU A 178 -7.34 7.93 10.18
C LEU A 178 -7.22 7.05 11.43
N LYS A 179 -8.35 6.72 12.05
CA LYS A 179 -8.42 5.97 13.30
C LYS A 179 -8.82 4.51 13.07
N SER A 180 -9.86 4.27 12.25
CA SER A 180 -10.37 2.93 12.01
C SER A 180 -9.56 2.18 10.94
N ASP A 181 -9.45 0.86 11.08
CA ASP A 181 -8.76 0.02 10.11
C ASP A 181 -9.49 0.02 8.75
N ALA A 182 -10.82 0.03 8.79
CA ALA A 182 -11.62 0.11 7.56
C ALA A 182 -11.36 1.41 6.79
N ALA A 183 -11.27 2.56 7.50
CA ALA A 183 -10.96 3.84 6.85
C ALA A 183 -9.57 3.85 6.23
N ARG A 184 -8.56 3.26 6.89
CA ARG A 184 -7.20 3.14 6.33
C ARG A 184 -7.15 2.29 5.08
N LEU A 185 -7.86 1.15 5.09
CA LEU A 185 -7.92 0.26 3.93
C LEU A 185 -8.69 0.91 2.76
N LEU A 186 -9.81 1.58 3.04
CA LEU A 186 -10.56 2.32 2.03
C LEU A 186 -9.76 3.49 1.48
N HIS A 187 -9.13 4.29 2.34
CA HIS A 187 -8.28 5.41 1.92
C HIS A 187 -7.23 4.96 0.91
N GLN A 188 -6.48 3.90 1.21
CA GLN A 188 -5.50 3.37 0.27
C GLN A 188 -6.16 2.91 -1.03
N ARG A 189 -7.26 2.17 -0.94
CA ARG A 189 -7.93 1.61 -2.13
C ARG A 189 -8.57 2.66 -3.00
N LEU A 190 -9.08 3.74 -2.42
CA LEU A 190 -9.78 4.81 -3.14
C LEU A 190 -8.81 5.84 -3.76
N HIS A 191 -7.51 5.75 -3.48
CA HIS A 191 -6.52 6.64 -4.09
C HIS A 191 -6.37 6.48 -5.62
N TRP A 192 -7.01 5.47 -6.25
CA TRP A 192 -7.14 5.40 -7.70
C TRP A 192 -8.06 6.49 -8.29
N ILE A 193 -8.86 7.13 -7.44
CA ILE A 193 -9.62 8.33 -7.82
C ILE A 193 -8.63 9.48 -7.88
N ASP A 194 -8.52 10.12 -9.02
CA ASP A 194 -7.63 11.25 -9.18
C ASP A 194 -8.06 12.43 -8.29
N ALA A 195 -7.08 13.22 -7.88
CA ALA A 195 -7.37 14.39 -7.04
C ALA A 195 -8.22 15.42 -7.82
N GLY A 196 -9.32 15.85 -7.23
CA GLY A 196 -10.33 16.69 -7.85
C GLY A 196 -11.45 15.92 -8.55
N ASP A 197 -11.29 14.61 -8.71
CA ASP A 197 -12.28 13.74 -9.35
C ASP A 197 -13.28 13.15 -8.35
N ASN A 198 -14.36 12.64 -8.93
CA ASN A 198 -15.42 11.95 -8.22
C ASN A 198 -15.72 10.60 -8.91
N ARG A 199 -16.11 9.59 -8.15
CA ARG A 199 -16.53 8.28 -8.66
C ARG A 199 -17.70 7.73 -7.86
N GLU A 200 -18.68 7.19 -8.58
CA GLU A 200 -19.74 6.40 -8.00
C GLU A 200 -19.32 4.94 -7.86
N ILE A 201 -19.45 4.39 -6.67
CA ILE A 201 -19.00 3.03 -6.33
C ILE A 201 -20.10 2.31 -5.56
N GLY A 202 -20.35 1.06 -5.90
CA GLY A 202 -21.28 0.22 -5.14
C GLY A 202 -20.81 0.01 -3.70
N LEU A 203 -21.71 0.11 -2.74
CA LEU A 203 -21.39 -0.10 -1.31
C LEU A 203 -20.81 -1.49 -1.07
N ASP A 204 -21.29 -2.52 -1.79
CA ASP A 204 -20.76 -3.88 -1.67
C ASP A 204 -19.36 -4.03 -2.25
N THR A 205 -19.04 -3.29 -3.30
CA THR A 205 -17.67 -3.18 -3.82
C THR A 205 -16.74 -2.59 -2.77
N LEU A 206 -17.18 -1.53 -2.07
CA LEU A 206 -16.41 -0.93 -0.97
C LEU A 206 -16.25 -1.90 0.20
N VAL A 207 -17.26 -2.71 0.51
CA VAL A 207 -17.16 -3.80 1.50
C VAL A 207 -16.07 -4.79 1.07
N GLY A 208 -16.04 -5.20 -0.21
CA GLY A 208 -15.04 -6.10 -0.78
C GLY A 208 -13.61 -5.54 -0.71
N TYR A 209 -13.43 -4.21 -0.72
CA TYR A 209 -12.11 -3.59 -0.54
C TYR A 209 -11.54 -3.79 0.87
N VAL A 210 -12.41 -3.96 1.87
CA VAL A 210 -12.04 -4.13 3.28
C VAL A 210 -12.08 -5.60 3.69
N TRP A 211 -13.10 -6.33 3.24
CA TRP A 211 -13.32 -7.75 3.50
C TRP A 211 -13.57 -8.47 2.18
N PRO A 212 -12.56 -9.10 1.58
CA PRO A 212 -12.72 -9.77 0.28
C PRO A 212 -13.58 -11.05 0.35
N GLU A 213 -13.78 -11.62 1.56
CA GLU A 213 -14.58 -12.82 1.72
C GLU A 213 -16.07 -12.54 1.50
N LEU A 214 -16.71 -13.39 0.72
CA LEU A 214 -18.14 -13.36 0.51
C LEU A 214 -18.88 -13.75 1.80
N VAL A 215 -19.82 -12.91 2.21
CA VAL A 215 -20.69 -13.16 3.37
C VAL A 215 -22.10 -12.68 3.04
N CYS A 216 -23.09 -13.18 3.77
CA CYS A 216 -24.48 -12.80 3.59
C CYS A 216 -25.14 -12.39 4.92
N GLY A 217 -26.39 -11.97 4.85
CA GLY A 217 -27.25 -11.72 6.00
C GLY A 217 -26.74 -10.64 6.95
N ALA A 218 -26.75 -10.94 8.24
CA ALA A 218 -26.41 -10.01 9.31
C ALA A 218 -24.94 -9.52 9.24
N THR A 219 -24.03 -10.39 8.84
CA THR A 219 -22.60 -10.04 8.71
C THR A 219 -22.41 -8.99 7.61
N MET A 220 -23.07 -9.14 6.46
CA MET A 220 -23.00 -8.17 5.37
C MET A 220 -23.58 -6.81 5.77
N ARG A 221 -24.72 -6.81 6.48
CA ARG A 221 -25.30 -5.56 7.02
C ARG A 221 -24.31 -4.83 7.91
N LYS A 222 -23.67 -5.54 8.84
CA LYS A 222 -22.68 -4.98 9.76
C LYS A 222 -21.42 -4.48 9.04
N ARG A 223 -20.97 -5.17 7.99
CA ARG A 223 -19.84 -4.71 7.16
C ARG A 223 -20.20 -3.43 6.39
N ARG A 224 -21.41 -3.33 5.82
CA ARG A 224 -21.88 -2.10 5.15
C ARG A 224 -21.94 -0.92 6.12
N GLU A 225 -22.41 -1.12 7.34
CA GLU A 225 -22.43 -0.09 8.39
C GLU A 225 -21.02 0.40 8.69
N ARG A 226 -20.07 -0.50 8.93
CA ARG A 226 -18.67 -0.13 9.17
C ARG A 226 -18.02 0.60 7.99
N VAL A 227 -18.39 0.26 6.75
CA VAL A 227 -17.92 1.00 5.57
C VAL A 227 -18.47 2.42 5.57
N ARG A 228 -19.76 2.61 5.90
CA ARG A 228 -20.33 3.96 6.01
C ARG A 228 -19.66 4.79 7.10
N GLU A 229 -19.40 4.20 8.26
CA GLU A 229 -18.64 4.85 9.35
C GLU A 229 -17.22 5.24 8.87
N ALA A 230 -16.53 4.36 8.17
CA ALA A 230 -15.21 4.61 7.63
C ALA A 230 -15.20 5.71 6.55
N LEU A 231 -16.18 5.73 5.68
CA LEU A 231 -16.38 6.81 4.69
C LEU A 231 -16.67 8.16 5.38
N GLY A 232 -17.51 8.16 6.41
CA GLY A 232 -17.73 9.34 7.24
C GLY A 232 -16.48 9.81 8.00
N GLU A 233 -15.53 8.90 8.26
CA GLU A 233 -14.22 9.26 8.80
C GLU A 233 -13.35 9.96 7.75
N LEU A 234 -13.35 9.49 6.49
CA LEU A 234 -12.65 10.14 5.38
C LEU A 234 -13.21 11.56 5.12
N ASP A 235 -14.52 11.69 5.10
CA ASP A 235 -15.20 12.96 4.90
C ASP A 235 -14.81 13.98 5.99
N ARG A 236 -14.98 13.62 7.25
CA ARG A 236 -14.74 14.55 8.38
C ARG A 236 -13.27 14.88 8.61
N LEU A 237 -12.36 13.91 8.41
CA LEU A 237 -10.95 14.09 8.75
C LEU A 237 -10.11 14.54 7.56
N LEU A 238 -10.47 14.15 6.35
CA LEU A 238 -9.64 14.37 5.16
C LEU A 238 -10.30 15.30 4.14
N CYS A 239 -11.50 15.80 4.43
CA CYS A 239 -12.28 16.63 3.51
C CYS A 239 -12.63 15.94 2.19
N TRP A 240 -12.66 14.61 2.20
CA TRP A 240 -13.20 13.84 1.09
C TRP A 240 -14.71 13.96 1.10
N ARG A 241 -15.31 14.40 0.01
CA ARG A 241 -16.78 14.54 -0.04
C ARG A 241 -17.41 13.19 -0.34
N VAL A 242 -18.27 12.71 0.56
CA VAL A 242 -18.97 11.43 0.44
C VAL A 242 -20.46 11.67 0.37
N GLU A 243 -21.08 11.25 -0.72
CA GLU A 243 -22.51 11.40 -0.95
C GLU A 243 -23.18 10.05 -1.23
N HIS A 244 -24.46 9.95 -0.97
CA HIS A 244 -25.27 8.76 -1.21
C HIS A 244 -26.38 9.07 -2.23
N PRO A 245 -26.08 9.15 -3.54
CA PRO A 245 -27.02 9.58 -4.56
C PRO A 245 -28.22 8.64 -4.70
N ARG A 246 -28.05 7.37 -4.39
CA ARG A 246 -29.11 6.34 -4.43
C ARG A 246 -28.76 5.16 -3.50
N PRO A 247 -29.77 4.33 -3.12
CA PRO A 247 -29.53 3.17 -2.27
C PRO A 247 -28.44 2.26 -2.84
N GLY A 248 -27.45 1.91 -2.02
CA GLY A 248 -26.36 1.02 -2.39
C GLY A 248 -25.25 1.63 -3.24
N ILE A 249 -25.35 2.89 -3.63
CA ILE A 249 -24.29 3.62 -4.36
C ILE A 249 -23.73 4.74 -3.48
N VAL A 250 -22.43 4.89 -3.51
CA VAL A 250 -21.70 5.95 -2.83
C VAL A 250 -20.90 6.73 -3.87
N SER A 251 -21.07 8.04 -3.87
CA SER A 251 -20.23 8.96 -4.65
C SER A 251 -19.10 9.45 -3.74
N VAL A 252 -17.87 9.25 -4.17
CA VAL A 252 -16.67 9.65 -3.44
C VAL A 252 -15.90 10.65 -4.27
N HIS A 253 -15.78 11.87 -3.76
CA HIS A 253 -14.98 12.94 -4.36
C HIS A 253 -13.71 13.14 -3.53
N ARG A 254 -12.58 12.99 -4.19
CA ARG A 254 -11.28 13.24 -3.60
C ARG A 254 -10.89 14.71 -3.80
N PRO A 255 -10.56 15.47 -2.73
CA PRO A 255 -10.22 16.88 -2.88
C PRO A 255 -8.98 17.06 -3.76
N ALA A 256 -8.99 18.11 -4.57
CA ALA A 256 -7.77 18.55 -5.22
C ALA A 256 -6.72 18.95 -4.15
N PRO A 257 -5.42 18.74 -4.40
CA PRO A 257 -4.41 19.30 -3.53
C PRO A 257 -4.67 20.80 -3.45
N VAL A 258 -4.74 21.32 -2.24
CA VAL A 258 -4.84 22.78 -2.04
C VAL A 258 -3.61 23.37 -2.73
N GLY A 259 -3.83 23.98 -3.89
CA GLY A 259 -2.77 24.55 -4.68
C GLY A 259 -2.01 25.54 -3.82
N THR A 260 -0.72 25.36 -3.69
CA THR A 260 0.16 26.48 -3.41
C THR A 260 -0.13 27.47 -4.51
N VAL A 261 -0.80 28.58 -4.18
CA VAL A 261 -0.97 29.70 -5.11
C VAL A 261 0.45 30.02 -5.57
N THR A 262 0.78 29.63 -6.78
CA THR A 262 2.00 30.01 -7.44
C THR A 262 1.85 31.48 -7.85
N GLY A 263 1.90 32.38 -6.88
CA GLY A 263 2.40 33.70 -7.07
C GLY A 263 3.84 33.52 -7.48
N GLY A 264 4.16 33.87 -8.73
CA GLY A 264 5.48 33.68 -9.29
C GLY A 264 6.57 34.27 -8.41
N LEU A 265 7.45 33.42 -7.92
CA LEU A 265 8.79 33.73 -7.45
C LEU A 265 9.62 32.44 -7.51
N SER A 266 10.58 32.47 -8.45
CA SER A 266 11.89 31.82 -8.43
C SER A 266 11.99 30.44 -7.80
N GLU A 267 12.23 29.46 -8.67
CA GLU A 267 12.86 28.17 -8.35
C GLU A 267 14.14 28.39 -7.55
N ARG A 268 14.10 28.19 -6.25
CA ARG A 268 15.20 27.66 -5.42
C ARG A 268 14.70 27.39 -3.99
N SER A 269 14.93 26.13 -3.57
CA SER A 269 14.86 25.62 -2.19
C SER A 269 13.50 25.67 -1.47
N ARG A 270 12.65 24.69 -1.75
CA ARG A 270 11.78 24.09 -0.72
C ARG A 270 11.67 22.59 -1.04
N PHE A 271 12.28 21.78 -0.20
CA PHE A 271 12.03 20.33 -0.22
C PHE A 271 10.56 20.08 0.15
N PRO A 272 9.70 19.67 -0.78
CA PRO A 272 8.34 19.28 -0.41
C PRO A 272 8.43 18.03 0.45
N VAL A 273 7.57 17.94 1.46
CA VAL A 273 7.31 16.69 2.18
C VAL A 273 6.85 15.68 1.12
N ARG A 274 7.78 14.83 0.66
CA ARG A 274 7.50 13.90 -0.43
C ARG A 274 6.52 12.85 0.03
N THR A 275 5.42 12.83 -0.62
CA THR A 275 4.33 11.87 -0.61
C THR A 275 4.82 10.51 -1.11
N VAL A 276 4.38 9.45 -0.47
CA VAL A 276 4.72 8.07 -0.85
C VAL A 276 4.01 7.68 -2.14
N THR A 277 4.73 7.10 -3.07
CA THR A 277 4.25 6.81 -4.43
C THR A 277 4.16 5.31 -4.69
N TYR A 278 3.03 4.80 -5.19
CA TYR A 278 2.82 3.39 -5.52
C TYR A 278 2.35 3.21 -6.98
N PRO A 279 2.71 2.12 -7.67
CA PRO A 279 2.26 1.92 -9.05
C PRO A 279 0.77 1.60 -9.13
N CYS A 280 0.05 2.29 -10.00
CA CYS A 280 -1.35 2.04 -10.29
C CYS A 280 -1.57 1.95 -11.80
N ARG A 281 -2.18 0.87 -12.29
CA ARG A 281 -2.75 0.83 -13.63
C ARG A 281 -4.09 0.10 -13.60
N ASN A 282 -5.02 0.60 -14.41
CA ASN A 282 -6.35 0.06 -14.67
C ASN A 282 -6.31 -1.42 -15.09
N GLY A 283 -6.12 -2.32 -14.13
CA GLY A 283 -6.24 -3.74 -14.32
C GLY A 283 -7.58 -4.19 -13.74
N ARG A 284 -8.50 -4.58 -14.59
CA ARG A 284 -9.67 -5.33 -14.17
C ARG A 284 -9.16 -6.55 -13.44
N ALA A 285 -9.35 -6.61 -12.12
CA ALA A 285 -9.16 -7.83 -11.36
C ALA A 285 -10.20 -8.84 -11.89
N ARG A 286 -9.77 -9.81 -12.66
CA ARG A 286 -10.54 -11.05 -12.81
C ARG A 286 -10.20 -11.90 -11.60
N VAL A 287 -11.19 -12.12 -10.75
CA VAL A 287 -11.19 -13.26 -9.83
C VAL A 287 -11.25 -14.48 -10.76
N LEU A 288 -10.17 -15.23 -10.83
CA LEU A 288 -10.20 -16.57 -11.43
C LEU A 288 -10.94 -17.45 -10.43
N GLU A 289 -12.11 -17.96 -10.86
CA GLU A 289 -12.80 -19.08 -10.22
C GLU A 289 -11.96 -20.35 -10.30
#